data_17d0f138d127f12be6f06c8891f441f7
#
_entry.id   17d0f138d127f12be6f06c8891f441f7
#
_cell.length_a   1.000
_cell.length_b   1.000
_cell.length_c   1.000
_cell.angle_alpha   90.00
_cell.angle_beta   90.00
_cell.angle_gamma   90.00
#
_symmetry.space_group_name_H-M   'P 1'
#
loop_
_entity.id
_entity.type
_entity.pdbx_description
1 polymer ?
#
loop_
_entity_poly.entity_id
_entity_poly.type
_entity_poly.pdbx_seq_one_letter_code
_entity_poly.pdbx_strand_id
1 'polypeptide(L)'
;LKINEAVVRLMERREATDISMYDVAKECGMATSTVYHHYPNIENLFHSLLENVFVDFDLLLKQCVDEEQVLHWTDINRMIETAYVNYYNNNPIAKKLILGRHTFAELGHADTEHDLELGHQVEMIYRQFFDIPQLPQPINIFAISLQVADKIYSLSYRKYGYITPELAKEALRLSESYLQLYIPPICQKVDFHSA
;
A
#
# COMPACT_ATOMS: atom_id res chain seq x y z
N LEU A 1 -13.37 1.96 18.19
CA LEU A 1 -12.04 2.40 18.69
C LEU A 1 -11.37 1.27 19.49
N LYS A 2 -11.95 0.78 20.61
CA LYS A 2 -11.34 -0.23 21.48
C LYS A 2 -11.02 -1.56 20.79
N ILE A 3 -11.88 -2.02 19.87
CA ILE A 3 -11.70 -3.28 19.14
C ILE A 3 -10.48 -3.16 18.22
N ASN A 4 -10.39 -2.09 17.44
CA ASN A 4 -9.27 -1.86 16.52
C ASN A 4 -7.94 -1.74 17.26
N GLU A 5 -7.90 -1.02 18.38
CA GLU A 5 -6.72 -0.92 19.24
C GLU A 5 -6.29 -2.28 19.81
N ALA A 6 -7.25 -3.12 20.18
CA ALA A 6 -6.97 -4.47 20.67
C ALA A 6 -6.35 -5.35 19.55
N VAL A 7 -6.86 -5.25 18.33
CA VAL A 7 -6.29 -5.97 17.18
C VAL A 7 -4.88 -5.49 16.87
N VAL A 8 -4.62 -4.18 16.90
CA VAL A 8 -3.26 -3.64 16.72
C VAL A 8 -2.29 -4.26 17.73
N ARG A 9 -2.65 -4.25 19.04
CA ARG A 9 -1.82 -4.86 20.09
C ARG A 9 -1.63 -6.37 19.91
N LEU A 10 -2.63 -7.08 19.42
CA LEU A 10 -2.52 -8.51 19.11
C LEU A 10 -1.59 -8.71 17.91
N MET A 11 -1.72 -7.91 16.86
CA MET A 11 -0.86 -7.98 15.66
C MET A 11 0.59 -7.61 15.94
N GLU A 12 0.91 -6.85 16.98
CA GLU A 12 2.31 -6.63 17.39
C GLU A 12 3.00 -7.93 17.84
N ARG A 13 2.23 -8.91 18.36
CA ARG A 13 2.73 -10.12 19.03
C ARG A 13 2.41 -11.40 18.28
N ARG A 14 1.45 -11.41 17.37
CA ARG A 14 0.91 -12.60 16.69
C ARG A 14 0.67 -12.34 15.22
N GLU A 15 0.72 -13.37 14.40
CA GLU A 15 0.28 -13.27 13.01
C GLU A 15 -1.25 -13.13 12.92
N ALA A 16 -1.73 -12.47 11.86
CA ALA A 16 -3.17 -12.26 11.67
C ALA A 16 -3.96 -13.58 11.66
N THR A 17 -3.38 -14.63 11.09
CA THR A 17 -3.96 -15.99 11.04
C THR A 17 -4.18 -16.63 12.40
N ASP A 18 -3.46 -16.20 13.43
CA ASP A 18 -3.49 -16.76 14.78
C ASP A 18 -4.39 -15.95 15.72
N ILE A 19 -5.08 -14.94 15.21
CA ILE A 19 -5.97 -14.07 15.97
C ILE A 19 -7.42 -14.48 15.74
N SER A 20 -8.13 -14.81 16.82
CA SER A 20 -9.56 -15.13 16.81
C SER A 20 -10.40 -13.99 17.39
N MET A 21 -11.70 -14.00 17.12
CA MET A 21 -12.66 -13.07 17.74
C MET A 21 -12.66 -13.16 19.27
N TYR A 22 -12.37 -14.35 19.82
CA TYR A 22 -12.22 -14.55 21.27
C TYR A 22 -10.98 -13.81 21.81
N ASP A 23 -9.85 -13.89 21.11
CA ASP A 23 -8.64 -13.15 21.49
C ASP A 23 -8.88 -11.66 21.48
N VAL A 24 -9.58 -11.14 20.46
CA VAL A 24 -9.94 -9.73 20.37
C VAL A 24 -10.83 -9.30 21.53
N ALA A 25 -11.88 -10.08 21.84
CA ALA A 25 -12.79 -9.81 22.96
C ALA A 25 -12.03 -9.75 24.29
N LYS A 26 -11.16 -10.72 24.52
CA LYS A 26 -10.31 -10.80 25.71
C LYS A 26 -9.35 -9.61 25.81
N GLU A 27 -8.70 -9.23 24.71
CA GLU A 27 -7.73 -8.12 24.66
C GLU A 27 -8.40 -6.76 24.92
N CYS A 28 -9.63 -6.55 24.42
CA CYS A 28 -10.36 -5.29 24.64
C CYS A 28 -11.21 -5.27 25.92
N GLY A 29 -11.25 -6.38 26.67
CA GLY A 29 -12.04 -6.52 27.91
C GLY A 29 -13.56 -6.48 27.68
N MET A 30 -14.04 -6.96 26.53
CA MET A 30 -15.44 -6.99 26.14
C MET A 30 -15.98 -8.42 26.12
N ALA A 31 -17.29 -8.57 26.27
CA ALA A 31 -17.91 -9.86 26.01
C ALA A 31 -17.77 -10.25 24.55
N THR A 32 -17.52 -11.52 24.27
CA THR A 32 -17.35 -12.02 22.89
C THR A 32 -18.59 -11.72 22.03
N SER A 33 -19.80 -11.82 22.61
CA SER A 33 -21.05 -11.45 21.93
C SER A 33 -21.10 -10.00 21.48
N THR A 34 -20.48 -9.10 22.25
CA THR A 34 -20.40 -7.68 21.89
C THR A 34 -19.50 -7.47 20.67
N VAL A 35 -18.37 -8.18 20.62
CA VAL A 35 -17.47 -8.09 19.44
C VAL A 35 -18.15 -8.66 18.20
N TYR A 36 -18.86 -9.79 18.30
CA TYR A 36 -19.64 -10.37 17.20
C TYR A 36 -20.81 -9.47 16.76
N HIS A 37 -21.34 -8.64 17.65
CA HIS A 37 -22.36 -7.66 17.26
C HIS A 37 -21.79 -6.57 16.35
N HIS A 38 -20.53 -6.19 16.52
CA HIS A 38 -19.85 -5.20 15.68
C HIS A 38 -19.31 -5.81 14.37
N TYR A 39 -18.75 -7.01 14.47
CA TYR A 39 -18.13 -7.72 13.35
C TYR A 39 -18.58 -9.17 13.35
N PRO A 40 -19.29 -9.63 12.29
CA PRO A 40 -19.80 -11.00 12.23
C PRO A 40 -18.73 -12.09 12.31
N ASN A 41 -17.53 -11.80 11.85
CA ASN A 41 -16.38 -12.69 11.86
C ASN A 41 -15.06 -11.89 11.87
N ILE A 42 -13.94 -12.59 11.96
CA ILE A 42 -12.61 -11.98 12.01
C ILE A 42 -12.23 -11.34 10.67
N GLU A 43 -12.71 -11.87 9.56
CA GLU A 43 -12.46 -11.37 8.21
C GLU A 43 -13.08 -9.99 8.01
N ASN A 44 -14.33 -9.79 8.42
CA ASN A 44 -14.98 -8.48 8.39
C ASN A 44 -14.25 -7.44 9.27
N LEU A 45 -13.71 -7.86 10.40
CA LEU A 45 -12.90 -6.99 11.25
C LEU A 45 -11.60 -6.59 10.55
N PHE A 46 -10.89 -7.56 9.96
CA PHE A 46 -9.65 -7.28 9.23
C PHE A 46 -9.91 -6.44 7.97
N HIS A 47 -11.01 -6.69 7.27
CA HIS A 47 -11.42 -5.87 6.12
C HIS A 47 -11.62 -4.40 6.54
N SER A 48 -12.34 -4.16 7.63
CA SER A 48 -12.53 -2.79 8.15
C SER A 48 -11.22 -2.12 8.56
N LEU A 49 -10.23 -2.88 9.02
CA LEU A 49 -8.89 -2.34 9.30
C LEU A 49 -8.11 -2.04 8.03
N LEU A 50 -8.25 -2.89 7.01
CA LEU A 50 -7.63 -2.69 5.71
C LEU A 50 -8.19 -1.46 4.99
N GLU A 51 -9.51 -1.20 5.09
CA GLU A 51 -10.11 0.03 4.57
C GLU A 51 -9.47 1.30 5.15
N ASN A 52 -9.11 1.29 6.45
CA ASN A 52 -8.38 2.42 7.03
C ASN A 52 -6.95 2.56 6.47
N VAL A 53 -6.29 1.44 6.18
CA VAL A 53 -4.97 1.45 5.52
C VAL A 53 -5.08 2.04 4.12
N PHE A 54 -6.13 1.72 3.37
CA PHE A 54 -6.38 2.29 2.04
C PHE A 54 -6.61 3.80 2.08
N VAL A 55 -7.37 4.29 3.06
CA VAL A 55 -7.52 5.74 3.27
C VAL A 55 -6.17 6.39 3.57
N ASP A 56 -5.33 5.75 4.38
CA ASP A 56 -3.99 6.25 4.67
C ASP A 56 -3.10 6.28 3.41
N PHE A 57 -3.20 5.26 2.54
CA PHE A 57 -2.47 5.22 1.26
C PHE A 57 -2.89 6.35 0.33
N ASP A 58 -4.19 6.62 0.19
CA ASP A 58 -4.70 7.73 -0.61
C ASP A 58 -4.18 9.10 -0.09
N LEU A 59 -4.16 9.27 1.23
CA LEU A 59 -3.64 10.49 1.85
C LEU A 59 -2.12 10.61 1.67
N LEU A 60 -1.40 9.51 1.84
CA LEU A 60 0.04 9.45 1.68
C LEU A 60 0.44 9.82 0.25
N LEU A 61 -0.25 9.25 -0.75
CA LEU A 61 0.01 9.53 -2.16
C LEU A 61 -0.17 11.01 -2.51
N LYS A 62 -1.20 11.66 -1.94
CA LYS A 62 -1.46 13.09 -2.15
C LYS A 62 -0.41 14.01 -1.52
N GLN A 63 0.38 13.52 -0.56
CA GLN A 63 1.29 14.33 0.24
C GLN A 63 2.77 14.02 0.02
N CYS A 64 3.09 12.84 -0.55
CA CYS A 64 4.47 12.36 -0.60
C CYS A 64 5.32 12.98 -1.71
N VAL A 65 4.70 13.60 -2.72
CA VAL A 65 5.42 14.21 -3.85
C VAL A 65 5.72 15.68 -3.53
N ASP A 66 7.00 15.98 -3.39
CA ASP A 66 7.50 17.35 -3.23
C ASP A 66 7.79 17.94 -4.62
N GLU A 67 6.95 18.89 -5.05
CA GLU A 67 7.01 19.52 -6.38
C GLU A 67 8.37 20.15 -6.67
N GLU A 68 9.02 20.71 -5.65
CA GLU A 68 10.33 21.38 -5.81
C GLU A 68 11.47 20.39 -6.12
N GLN A 69 11.29 19.11 -5.74
CA GLN A 69 12.28 18.06 -5.94
C GLN A 69 12.02 17.21 -7.18
N VAL A 70 10.91 17.42 -7.91
CA VAL A 70 10.59 16.67 -9.12
C VAL A 70 11.35 17.24 -10.30
N LEU A 71 12.46 16.61 -10.67
CA LEU A 71 13.24 16.93 -11.88
C LEU A 71 12.97 15.94 -13.02
N HIS A 72 12.81 14.67 -12.69
CA HIS A 72 12.53 13.56 -13.59
C HIS A 72 11.33 12.74 -13.06
N TRP A 73 10.65 12.02 -13.93
CA TRP A 73 9.54 11.17 -13.53
C TRP A 73 9.96 10.08 -12.50
N THR A 74 11.22 9.64 -12.55
CA THR A 74 11.77 8.69 -11.56
C THR A 74 11.84 9.28 -10.16
N ASP A 75 11.88 10.61 -10.01
CA ASP A 75 11.85 11.24 -8.68
C ASP A 75 10.49 11.05 -8.02
N ILE A 76 9.39 11.14 -8.81
CA ILE A 76 8.03 10.83 -8.34
C ILE A 76 7.97 9.39 -7.85
N ASN A 77 8.45 8.43 -8.66
CA ASN A 77 8.46 7.02 -8.29
C ASN A 77 9.22 6.78 -6.97
N ARG A 78 10.40 7.39 -6.83
CA ARG A 78 11.23 7.27 -5.62
C ARG A 78 10.54 7.85 -4.38
N MET A 79 9.86 8.98 -4.50
CA MET A 79 9.13 9.61 -3.40
C MET A 79 7.98 8.73 -2.94
N ILE A 80 7.18 8.20 -3.88
CA ILE A 80 6.06 7.28 -3.61
C ILE A 80 6.57 6.03 -2.92
N GLU A 81 7.53 5.33 -3.51
CA GLU A 81 8.10 4.09 -2.95
C GLU A 81 8.70 4.32 -1.54
N THR A 82 9.41 5.42 -1.34
CA THR A 82 9.98 5.76 -0.03
C THR A 82 8.88 5.97 1.01
N ALA A 83 7.83 6.67 0.65
CA ALA A 83 6.70 6.93 1.52
C ALA A 83 5.98 5.63 1.92
N TYR A 84 5.71 4.74 0.96
CA TYR A 84 5.08 3.45 1.23
C TYR A 84 5.95 2.53 2.09
N VAL A 85 7.26 2.44 1.82
CA VAL A 85 8.20 1.67 2.65
C VAL A 85 8.18 2.16 4.09
N ASN A 86 8.21 3.48 4.30
CA ASN A 86 8.14 4.08 5.63
C ASN A 86 6.80 3.78 6.31
N TYR A 87 5.69 3.89 5.58
CA TYR A 87 4.37 3.58 6.11
C TYR A 87 4.26 2.11 6.53
N TYR A 88 4.62 1.18 5.64
CA TYR A 88 4.62 -0.25 5.97
C TYR A 88 5.48 -0.56 7.19
N ASN A 89 6.70 -0.02 7.27
CA ASN A 89 7.59 -0.31 8.38
C ASN A 89 7.07 0.20 9.73
N ASN A 90 6.21 1.22 9.72
CA ASN A 90 5.63 1.80 10.93
C ASN A 90 4.19 1.35 11.22
N ASN A 91 3.52 0.64 10.29
CA ASN A 91 2.15 0.20 10.46
C ASN A 91 2.05 -1.33 10.53
N PRO A 92 1.81 -1.91 11.72
CA PRO A 92 1.74 -3.36 11.90
C PRO A 92 0.52 -3.99 11.18
N ILE A 93 -0.59 -3.26 11.02
CA ILE A 93 -1.77 -3.75 10.31
C ILE A 93 -1.46 -3.90 8.82
N ALA A 94 -0.95 -2.84 8.18
CA ALA A 94 -0.57 -2.87 6.77
C ALA A 94 0.44 -3.99 6.49
N LYS A 95 1.49 -4.11 7.29
CA LYS A 95 2.47 -5.20 7.15
C LYS A 95 1.83 -6.58 7.19
N LYS A 96 0.95 -6.83 8.15
CA LYS A 96 0.39 -8.17 8.37
C LYS A 96 -0.75 -8.50 7.44
N LEU A 97 -1.59 -7.53 7.10
CA LEU A 97 -2.74 -7.77 6.23
C LEU A 97 -2.37 -7.74 4.74
N ILE A 98 -1.40 -6.91 4.33
CA ILE A 98 -1.00 -6.78 2.92
C ILE A 98 0.26 -7.62 2.63
N LEU A 99 1.36 -7.40 3.37
CA LEU A 99 2.63 -8.04 3.07
C LEU A 99 2.77 -9.45 3.67
N GLY A 100 1.93 -9.79 4.64
CA GLY A 100 1.93 -11.10 5.29
C GLY A 100 1.45 -12.23 4.38
N ARG A 101 1.14 -13.37 4.96
CA ARG A 101 0.49 -14.46 4.23
C ARG A 101 -0.99 -14.14 4.09
N HIS A 102 -1.46 -13.91 2.88
CA HIS A 102 -2.88 -13.78 2.61
C HIS A 102 -3.59 -15.09 2.89
N THR A 103 -4.25 -15.16 4.02
CA THR A 103 -5.06 -16.31 4.41
C THR A 103 -6.51 -16.13 3.98
N PHE A 104 -6.91 -14.88 3.71
CA PHE A 104 -8.27 -14.51 3.37
C PHE A 104 -8.30 -14.00 1.92
N ALA A 105 -8.94 -14.77 1.03
CA ALA A 105 -9.04 -14.41 -0.39
C ALA A 105 -9.70 -13.05 -0.62
N GLU A 106 -10.70 -12.70 0.19
CA GLU A 106 -11.42 -11.43 0.11
C GLU A 106 -10.53 -10.22 0.37
N LEU A 107 -9.58 -10.33 1.32
CA LEU A 107 -8.62 -9.24 1.57
C LEU A 107 -7.67 -9.04 0.38
N GLY A 108 -7.25 -10.12 -0.27
CA GLY A 108 -6.42 -10.05 -1.48
C GLY A 108 -7.15 -9.42 -2.68
N HIS A 109 -8.46 -9.62 -2.80
CA HIS A 109 -9.27 -8.95 -3.83
C HIS A 109 -9.39 -7.45 -3.56
N ALA A 110 -9.72 -7.06 -2.33
CA ALA A 110 -9.84 -5.66 -1.94
C ALA A 110 -8.53 -4.90 -2.15
N ASP A 111 -7.40 -5.50 -1.82
CA ASP A 111 -6.05 -4.98 -2.05
C ASP A 111 -5.78 -4.75 -3.55
N THR A 112 -6.09 -5.75 -4.39
CA THR A 112 -5.92 -5.64 -5.84
C THR A 112 -6.81 -4.56 -6.47
N GLU A 113 -8.06 -4.41 -6.02
CA GLU A 113 -8.96 -3.37 -6.49
C GLU A 113 -8.45 -1.98 -6.10
N HIS A 114 -7.97 -1.83 -4.87
CA HIS A 114 -7.39 -0.57 -4.40
C HIS A 114 -6.12 -0.20 -5.17
N ASP A 115 -5.25 -1.16 -5.49
CA ASP A 115 -4.07 -0.93 -6.33
C ASP A 115 -4.42 -0.36 -7.70
N LEU A 116 -5.55 -0.77 -8.29
CA LEU A 116 -6.02 -0.20 -9.56
C LEU A 116 -6.41 1.27 -9.40
N GLU A 117 -7.09 1.63 -8.31
CA GLU A 117 -7.44 3.01 -8.00
C GLU A 117 -6.20 3.86 -7.72
N LEU A 118 -5.27 3.36 -6.91
CA LEU A 118 -3.98 4.02 -6.67
C LEU A 118 -3.18 4.19 -7.96
N GLY A 119 -3.16 3.18 -8.83
CA GLY A 119 -2.48 3.27 -10.12
C GLY A 119 -3.02 4.39 -11.00
N HIS A 120 -4.33 4.64 -10.99
CA HIS A 120 -4.92 5.79 -11.68
C HIS A 120 -4.52 7.13 -11.04
N GLN A 121 -4.48 7.20 -9.71
CA GLN A 121 -4.03 8.40 -9.01
C GLN A 121 -2.55 8.69 -9.29
N VAL A 122 -1.70 7.67 -9.32
CA VAL A 122 -0.28 7.80 -9.69
C VAL A 122 -0.15 8.31 -11.12
N GLU A 123 -0.91 7.77 -12.09
CA GLU A 123 -0.92 8.28 -13.46
C GLU A 123 -1.26 9.77 -13.51
N MET A 124 -2.28 10.20 -12.77
CA MET A 124 -2.66 11.61 -12.70
C MET A 124 -1.52 12.48 -12.15
N ILE A 125 -0.80 12.04 -11.13
CA ILE A 125 0.36 12.74 -10.61
C ILE A 125 1.45 12.86 -11.67
N TYR A 126 1.78 11.78 -12.38
CA TYR A 126 2.79 11.83 -13.46
C TYR A 126 2.40 12.81 -14.56
N ARG A 127 1.13 12.80 -15.00
CA ARG A 127 0.60 13.72 -16.03
C ARG A 127 0.53 15.17 -15.56
N GLN A 128 0.44 15.39 -14.26
CA GLN A 128 0.53 16.75 -13.71
C GLN A 128 1.91 17.36 -13.93
N PHE A 129 2.98 16.57 -13.87
CA PHE A 129 4.35 17.06 -13.98
C PHE A 129 4.98 16.87 -15.37
N PHE A 130 4.57 15.82 -16.10
CA PHE A 130 5.22 15.40 -17.33
C PHE A 130 4.22 15.09 -18.45
N ASP A 131 4.58 15.45 -19.66
CA ASP A 131 3.90 14.99 -20.87
C ASP A 131 4.33 13.54 -21.16
N ILE A 132 3.63 12.60 -20.53
CA ILE A 132 3.86 11.16 -20.74
C ILE A 132 3.03 10.66 -21.93
N PRO A 133 3.54 9.68 -22.72
CA PRO A 133 2.85 9.16 -23.88
C PRO A 133 1.50 8.51 -23.52
N GLN A 134 0.71 8.23 -24.55
CA GLN A 134 -0.48 7.43 -24.38
C GLN A 134 -0.11 6.03 -23.92
N LEU A 135 -0.68 5.62 -22.77
CA LEU A 135 -0.40 4.34 -22.17
C LEU A 135 -1.31 3.23 -22.72
N PRO A 136 -0.89 1.95 -22.67
CA PRO A 136 -1.67 0.85 -23.18
C PRO A 136 -2.99 0.68 -22.41
N GLN A 137 -4.06 0.32 -23.12
CA GLN A 137 -5.37 0.02 -22.55
C GLN A 137 -5.73 -1.44 -22.84
N PRO A 138 -6.38 -2.17 -21.91
CA PRO A 138 -6.88 -1.74 -20.60
C PRO A 138 -5.88 -1.89 -19.43
N ILE A 139 -4.59 -1.99 -19.72
CA ILE A 139 -3.56 -2.27 -18.71
C ILE A 139 -3.21 -0.99 -17.95
N ASN A 140 -3.32 -1.01 -16.62
CA ASN A 140 -2.79 0.05 -15.76
C ASN A 140 -1.35 -0.28 -15.33
N ILE A 141 -0.37 0.33 -15.97
CA ILE A 141 1.06 0.07 -15.72
C ILE A 141 1.50 0.51 -14.32
N PHE A 142 0.89 1.56 -13.77
CA PHE A 142 1.22 2.02 -12.42
C PHE A 142 0.70 1.07 -11.35
N ALA A 143 -0.52 0.53 -11.52
CA ALA A 143 -1.04 -0.51 -10.62
C ALA A 143 -0.15 -1.77 -10.64
N ILE A 144 0.30 -2.20 -11.83
CA ILE A 144 1.24 -3.33 -11.94
C ILE A 144 2.55 -3.00 -11.23
N SER A 145 3.05 -1.77 -11.38
CA SER A 145 4.28 -1.32 -10.73
C SER A 145 4.17 -1.39 -9.20
N LEU A 146 3.06 -0.93 -8.62
CA LEU A 146 2.77 -1.02 -7.19
C LEU A 146 2.74 -2.48 -6.72
N GLN A 147 2.00 -3.35 -7.41
CA GLN A 147 1.91 -4.78 -7.07
C GLN A 147 3.26 -5.50 -7.14
N VAL A 148 4.11 -5.15 -8.10
CA VAL A 148 5.48 -5.68 -8.20
C VAL A 148 6.32 -5.24 -6.99
N ALA A 149 6.23 -3.97 -6.59
CA ALA A 149 6.91 -3.47 -5.40
C ALA A 149 6.43 -4.19 -4.13
N ASP A 150 5.12 -4.32 -3.94
CA ASP A 150 4.53 -5.02 -2.79
C ASP A 150 4.96 -6.49 -2.72
N LYS A 151 5.17 -7.14 -3.87
CA LYS A 151 5.71 -8.49 -3.89
C LYS A 151 7.11 -8.56 -3.31
N ILE A 152 7.96 -7.60 -3.61
CA ILE A 152 9.32 -7.52 -3.04
C ILE A 152 9.26 -7.15 -1.55
N TYR A 153 8.38 -6.24 -1.17
CA TYR A 153 8.14 -5.89 0.23
C TYR A 153 7.66 -7.11 1.04
N SER A 154 6.75 -7.91 0.49
CA SER A 154 6.31 -9.17 1.07
C SER A 154 7.46 -10.16 1.28
N LEU A 155 8.38 -10.28 0.32
CA LEU A 155 9.57 -11.13 0.47
C LEU A 155 10.46 -10.66 1.64
N SER A 156 10.65 -9.34 1.75
CA SER A 156 11.42 -8.75 2.85
C SER A 156 10.73 -8.99 4.19
N TYR A 157 9.47 -8.61 4.29
CA TYR A 157 8.70 -8.73 5.52
C TYR A 157 8.65 -10.16 6.05
N ARG A 158 8.38 -11.15 5.19
CA ARG A 158 8.31 -12.56 5.58
C ARG A 158 9.63 -13.14 6.06
N LYS A 159 10.75 -12.58 5.62
CA LYS A 159 12.08 -13.05 6.01
C LYS A 159 12.64 -12.29 7.21
N TYR A 160 12.40 -10.99 7.31
CA TYR A 160 13.06 -10.11 8.26
C TYR A 160 12.09 -9.43 9.25
N GLY A 161 10.78 -9.49 9.02
CA GLY A 161 9.75 -8.81 9.82
C GLY A 161 9.57 -7.33 9.50
N TYR A 162 10.32 -6.81 8.52
CA TYR A 162 10.24 -5.43 8.02
C TYR A 162 10.78 -5.35 6.59
N ILE A 163 10.56 -4.22 5.91
CA ILE A 163 11.13 -3.98 4.58
C ILE A 163 12.56 -3.44 4.78
N THR A 164 13.56 -4.23 4.36
CA THR A 164 14.96 -3.82 4.47
C THR A 164 15.32 -2.80 3.39
N PRO A 165 16.33 -1.92 3.64
CA PRO A 165 16.77 -0.94 2.65
C PRO A 165 17.21 -1.57 1.32
N GLU A 166 17.82 -2.76 1.36
CA GLU A 166 18.29 -3.47 0.17
C GLU A 166 17.10 -3.93 -0.70
N LEU A 167 16.08 -4.53 -0.09
CA LEU A 167 14.90 -4.99 -0.83
C LEU A 167 13.97 -3.83 -1.25
N ALA A 168 13.90 -2.76 -0.46
CA ALA A 168 13.25 -1.52 -0.91
C ALA A 168 13.92 -0.96 -2.17
N LYS A 169 15.25 -0.96 -2.23
CA LYS A 169 16.01 -0.52 -3.42
C LYS A 169 15.79 -1.44 -4.62
N GLU A 170 15.66 -2.76 -4.42
CA GLU A 170 15.34 -3.68 -5.52
C GLU A 170 13.90 -3.50 -6.01
N ALA A 171 12.93 -3.24 -5.13
CA ALA A 171 11.57 -2.89 -5.53
C ALA A 171 11.56 -1.64 -6.40
N LEU A 172 12.23 -0.57 -5.96
CA LEU A 172 12.37 0.68 -6.73
C LEU A 172 13.00 0.43 -8.12
N ARG A 173 14.07 -0.36 -8.20
CA ARG A 173 14.72 -0.71 -9.49
C ARG A 173 13.78 -1.47 -10.42
N LEU A 174 13.00 -2.40 -9.89
CA LEU A 174 12.06 -3.19 -10.69
C LEU A 174 10.91 -2.32 -11.19
N SER A 175 10.32 -1.48 -10.34
CA SER A 175 9.26 -0.57 -10.72
C SER A 175 9.72 0.44 -11.78
N GLU A 176 10.87 1.07 -11.59
CA GLU A 176 11.46 1.97 -12.59
C GLU A 176 11.75 1.26 -13.90
N SER A 177 12.38 0.07 -13.87
CA SER A 177 12.69 -0.69 -15.09
C SER A 177 11.43 -1.09 -15.85
N TYR A 178 10.36 -1.44 -15.16
CA TYR A 178 9.09 -1.75 -15.78
C TYR A 178 8.44 -0.51 -16.40
N LEU A 179 8.37 0.60 -15.67
CA LEU A 179 7.80 1.86 -16.17
C LEU A 179 8.58 2.42 -17.36
N GLN A 180 9.90 2.24 -17.43
CA GLN A 180 10.74 2.63 -18.57
C GLN A 180 10.39 1.94 -19.89
N LEU A 181 9.65 0.84 -19.87
CA LEU A 181 9.14 0.19 -21.08
C LEU A 181 8.06 1.06 -21.79
N TYR A 182 7.44 1.96 -21.04
CA TYR A 182 6.30 2.77 -21.51
C TYR A 182 6.56 4.27 -21.44
N ILE A 183 7.37 4.70 -20.49
CA ILE A 183 7.69 6.11 -20.24
C ILE A 183 9.15 6.36 -20.67
N PRO A 184 9.40 7.24 -21.64
CA PRO A 184 10.76 7.49 -22.08
C PRO A 184 11.62 8.07 -20.95
N PRO A 185 12.95 7.85 -20.99
CA PRO A 185 13.86 8.34 -19.94
C PRO A 185 13.79 9.85 -19.74
N ILE A 186 13.50 10.59 -20.82
CA ILE A 186 13.35 12.04 -20.79
C ILE A 186 11.93 12.37 -21.24
N CYS A 187 11.14 12.94 -20.33
CA CYS A 187 9.81 13.49 -20.59
C CYS A 187 9.86 15.00 -20.45
N GLN A 188 9.13 15.70 -21.32
CA GLN A 188 8.95 17.14 -21.19
C GLN A 188 8.12 17.44 -19.94
N LYS A 189 8.56 18.41 -19.13
CA LYS A 189 7.74 18.93 -18.05
C LYS A 189 6.54 19.69 -18.61
N VAL A 190 5.41 19.57 -17.94
CA VAL A 190 4.22 20.37 -18.23
C VAL A 190 4.47 21.78 -17.68
N ASP A 191 4.29 22.81 -18.52
CA ASP A 191 4.40 24.21 -18.09
C ASP A 191 3.14 24.62 -17.31
N PHE A 192 3.25 24.81 -16.00
CA PHE A 192 2.16 25.27 -15.13
C PHE A 192 1.70 26.73 -15.41
N HIS A 193 2.30 27.43 -16.38
CA HIS A 193 2.07 28.85 -16.63
C HIS A 193 1.16 29.13 -17.84
N SER A 194 0.46 28.10 -18.36
CA SER A 194 -0.36 28.22 -19.57
C SER A 194 -1.84 27.96 -19.36
N ALA A 195 -2.40 28.28 -18.19
CA ALA A 195 -3.84 28.22 -17.93
C ALA A 195 -4.37 29.53 -17.32
#